data_9ef6748cb801745005b1d17875db67b7
#
_entry.id   9ef6748cb801745005b1d17875db67b7
#
_cell.length_a   1.000
_cell.length_b   1.000
_cell.length_c   1.000
_cell.angle_alpha   90.00
_cell.angle_beta   90.00
_cell.angle_gamma   90.00
#
_symmetry.space_group_name_H-M   'P 1'
#
loop_
_entity.id
_entity.type
_entity.pdbx_description
1 polymer ?
#
loop_
_entity_poly.entity_id
_entity_poly.type
_entity_poly.pdbx_seq_one_letter_code
_entity_poly.pdbx_strand_id
1 'polypeptide(L)'
;MARAIGMVECTTVSTGFKAADEMAKAADVEILQAEVTCPGKFVILVAGELSAVRASVDVAAGKYSDKVMDTFVLGNPHESIFPAIYGTAQPEKIEALGILETYDVAALIVAADLAAKTAIVDLIELRLAKGMCGKSYMTLTGSVSAVPVSYTHLRAHETLRH
;
A
#
# COMPACT_ATOMS: atom_id res chain seq x y z
N MET A 1 14.39 5.35 -12.10
CA MET A 1 13.07 5.35 -12.76
C MET A 1 12.01 5.53 -11.70
N ALA A 2 11.03 6.41 -11.93
CA ALA A 2 9.92 6.58 -11.00
C ALA A 2 9.07 5.30 -11.03
N ARG A 3 9.03 4.59 -9.92
CA ARG A 3 8.18 3.40 -9.76
C ARG A 3 6.78 3.86 -9.35
N ALA A 4 5.76 3.15 -9.78
CA ALA A 4 4.40 3.27 -9.27
C ALA A 4 4.04 2.01 -8.49
N ILE A 5 3.06 2.11 -7.59
CA ILE A 5 2.45 0.97 -6.91
C ILE A 5 1.00 0.87 -7.36
N GLY A 6 0.57 -0.33 -7.73
CA GLY A 6 -0.82 -0.68 -7.99
C GLY A 6 -1.32 -1.73 -7.01
N MET A 7 -2.60 -1.67 -6.67
CA MET A 7 -3.25 -2.65 -5.81
C MET A 7 -4.59 -3.08 -6.42
N VAL A 8 -4.88 -4.37 -6.26
CA VAL A 8 -6.21 -4.94 -6.51
C VAL A 8 -6.59 -5.81 -5.31
N GLU A 9 -7.76 -5.55 -4.73
CA GLU A 9 -8.33 -6.37 -3.67
C GLU A 9 -9.52 -7.18 -4.22
N CYS A 10 -9.45 -8.50 -4.08
CA CYS A 10 -10.48 -9.43 -4.54
C CYS A 10 -11.27 -10.03 -3.38
N THR A 11 -12.57 -10.27 -3.59
CA THR A 11 -13.47 -10.88 -2.61
C THR A 11 -13.17 -12.35 -2.34
N THR A 12 -12.47 -13.05 -3.26
CA THR A 12 -12.18 -14.47 -3.16
C THR A 12 -10.74 -14.79 -3.55
N VAL A 13 -10.18 -15.79 -2.90
CA VAL A 13 -8.80 -16.24 -3.13
C VAL A 13 -8.61 -16.76 -4.56
N SER A 14 -9.55 -17.54 -5.07
CA SER A 14 -9.46 -18.12 -6.42
C SER A 14 -9.46 -17.05 -7.52
N THR A 15 -10.25 -15.98 -7.35
CA THR A 15 -10.21 -14.83 -8.25
C THR A 15 -8.90 -14.07 -8.12
N GLY A 16 -8.41 -13.92 -6.89
CA GLY A 16 -7.13 -13.23 -6.62
C GLY A 16 -5.95 -13.86 -7.36
N PHE A 17 -5.82 -15.19 -7.34
CA PHE A 17 -4.77 -15.87 -8.11
C PHE A 17 -4.89 -15.64 -9.62
N LYS A 18 -6.12 -15.71 -10.17
CA LYS A 18 -6.36 -15.46 -11.59
C LYS A 18 -6.06 -14.00 -11.95
N ALA A 19 -6.48 -13.07 -11.12
CA ALA A 19 -6.22 -11.65 -11.32
C ALA A 19 -4.71 -11.35 -11.28
N ALA A 20 -3.97 -11.92 -10.34
CA ALA A 20 -2.52 -11.75 -10.26
C ALA A 20 -1.80 -12.27 -11.52
N ASP A 21 -2.19 -13.43 -12.04
CA ASP A 21 -1.66 -13.99 -13.29
C ASP A 21 -1.96 -13.09 -14.50
N GLU A 22 -3.19 -12.59 -14.62
CA GLU A 22 -3.56 -11.67 -15.68
C GLU A 22 -2.82 -10.32 -15.58
N MET A 23 -2.68 -9.79 -14.38
CA MET A 23 -1.93 -8.55 -14.13
C MET A 23 -0.47 -8.68 -14.56
N ALA A 24 0.19 -9.80 -14.21
CA ALA A 24 1.56 -10.07 -14.58
C ALA A 24 1.77 -10.28 -16.09
N LYS A 25 0.74 -10.77 -16.79
CA LYS A 25 0.77 -11.00 -18.25
C LYS A 25 0.42 -9.75 -19.05
N ALA A 26 -0.35 -8.83 -18.46
CA ALA A 26 -0.85 -7.66 -19.18
C ALA A 26 0.20 -6.57 -19.39
N ALA A 27 1.17 -6.45 -18.49
CA ALA A 27 2.18 -5.41 -18.54
C ALA A 27 3.46 -5.82 -17.80
N ASP A 28 4.55 -5.12 -18.04
CA ASP A 28 5.84 -5.34 -17.35
C ASP A 28 5.80 -4.75 -15.94
N VAL A 29 5.27 -5.55 -15.01
CA VAL A 29 5.15 -5.21 -13.59
C VAL A 29 5.78 -6.31 -12.72
N GLU A 30 6.33 -5.89 -11.59
CA GLU A 30 6.79 -6.77 -10.53
C GLU A 30 5.66 -6.99 -9.53
N ILE A 31 5.31 -8.25 -9.22
CA ILE A 31 4.40 -8.55 -8.11
C ILE A 31 5.16 -8.42 -6.79
N LEU A 32 4.82 -7.42 -6.00
CA LEU A 32 5.38 -7.21 -4.66
C LEU A 32 4.76 -8.16 -3.65
N GLN A 33 3.44 -8.39 -3.77
CA GLN A 33 2.66 -9.18 -2.84
C GLN A 33 1.43 -9.75 -3.54
N ALA A 34 1.10 -11.01 -3.28
CA ALA A 34 -0.13 -11.66 -3.73
C ALA A 34 -0.55 -12.64 -2.63
N GLU A 35 -1.40 -12.19 -1.70
CA GLU A 35 -1.63 -12.90 -0.43
C GLU A 35 -3.10 -12.92 -0.03
N VAL A 36 -3.44 -13.99 0.70
CA VAL A 36 -4.74 -14.13 1.35
C VAL A 36 -4.82 -13.19 2.55
N THR A 37 -5.92 -12.47 2.66
CA THR A 37 -6.21 -11.60 3.79
C THR A 37 -7.55 -11.97 4.43
N CYS A 38 -7.74 -11.61 5.71
CA CYS A 38 -8.99 -11.90 6.41
C CYS A 38 -10.15 -11.01 5.88
N PRO A 39 -11.37 -11.53 5.83
CA PRO A 39 -11.84 -12.89 6.08
C PRO A 39 -11.98 -13.75 4.80
N GLY A 40 -10.91 -14.00 4.09
CA GLY A 40 -10.93 -14.80 2.86
C GLY A 40 -10.88 -13.99 1.57
N LYS A 41 -10.43 -12.75 1.66
CA LYS A 41 -10.09 -11.85 0.56
C LYS A 41 -8.68 -12.13 0.03
N PHE A 42 -8.31 -11.47 -1.05
CA PHE A 42 -6.98 -11.58 -1.64
C PHE A 42 -6.50 -10.19 -2.08
N VAL A 43 -5.30 -9.81 -1.66
CA VAL A 43 -4.67 -8.54 -2.02
C VAL A 43 -3.49 -8.80 -2.94
N ILE A 44 -3.43 -8.05 -4.03
CA ILE A 44 -2.34 -8.07 -5.01
C ILE A 44 -1.72 -6.68 -5.03
N LEU A 45 -0.41 -6.62 -4.83
CA LEU A 45 0.37 -5.40 -5.02
C LEU A 45 1.37 -5.61 -6.15
N VAL A 46 1.43 -4.64 -7.04
CA VAL A 46 2.38 -4.61 -8.16
C VAL A 46 3.15 -3.30 -8.17
N ALA A 47 4.37 -3.33 -8.71
CA ALA A 47 5.18 -2.15 -8.94
C ALA A 47 5.77 -2.15 -10.35
N GLY A 48 6.01 -0.96 -10.90
CA GLY A 48 6.57 -0.78 -12.24
C GLY A 48 6.44 0.65 -12.72
N GLU A 49 6.56 0.86 -14.02
CA GLU A 49 6.23 2.13 -14.66
C GLU A 49 4.74 2.44 -14.50
N LEU A 50 4.39 3.71 -14.34
CA LEU A 50 3.00 4.12 -14.05
C LEU A 50 2.00 3.62 -15.11
N SER A 51 2.36 3.66 -16.38
CA SER A 51 1.51 3.17 -17.48
C SER A 51 1.31 1.65 -17.43
N ALA A 52 2.37 0.90 -17.10
CA ALA A 52 2.32 -0.55 -16.95
C ALA A 52 1.48 -0.95 -15.74
N VAL A 53 1.67 -0.28 -14.60
CA VAL A 53 0.88 -0.51 -13.38
C VAL A 53 -0.59 -0.22 -13.62
N ARG A 54 -0.94 0.89 -14.29
CA ARG A 54 -2.33 1.21 -14.64
C ARG A 54 -2.95 0.14 -15.53
N ALA A 55 -2.27 -0.24 -16.62
CA ALA A 55 -2.76 -1.27 -17.52
C ALA A 55 -2.97 -2.61 -16.81
N SER A 56 -2.06 -2.99 -15.93
CA SER A 56 -2.15 -4.19 -15.10
C SER A 56 -3.38 -4.18 -14.18
N VAL A 57 -3.59 -3.07 -13.45
CA VAL A 57 -4.75 -2.89 -12.54
C VAL A 57 -6.07 -2.87 -13.32
N ASP A 58 -6.12 -2.13 -14.44
CA ASP A 58 -7.32 -1.98 -15.27
C ASP A 58 -7.78 -3.32 -15.87
N VAL A 59 -6.85 -4.19 -16.27
CA VAL A 59 -7.18 -5.55 -16.78
C VAL A 59 -7.86 -6.38 -15.70
N ALA A 60 -7.35 -6.38 -14.47
CA ALA A 60 -7.96 -7.12 -13.37
C ALA A 60 -9.33 -6.53 -13.00
N ALA A 61 -9.42 -5.20 -12.88
CA ALA A 61 -10.67 -4.50 -12.56
C ALA A 61 -11.76 -4.73 -13.61
N GLY A 62 -11.40 -4.69 -14.89
CA GLY A 62 -12.36 -4.91 -15.99
C GLY A 62 -12.81 -6.37 -16.10
N LYS A 63 -11.88 -7.32 -15.98
CA LYS A 63 -12.18 -8.75 -16.16
C LYS A 63 -12.93 -9.37 -14.99
N TYR A 64 -12.69 -8.88 -13.77
CA TYR A 64 -13.25 -9.43 -12.52
C TYR A 64 -14.06 -8.38 -11.75
N SER A 65 -14.75 -7.50 -12.43
CA SER A 65 -15.46 -6.36 -11.84
C SER A 65 -16.50 -6.73 -10.76
N ASP A 66 -17.07 -7.94 -10.84
CA ASP A 66 -17.99 -8.49 -9.83
C ASP A 66 -17.29 -9.06 -8.58
N LYS A 67 -15.99 -9.24 -8.63
CA LYS A 67 -15.15 -9.82 -7.56
C LYS A 67 -14.03 -8.88 -7.06
N VAL A 68 -13.75 -7.83 -7.77
CA VAL A 68 -12.82 -6.79 -7.31
C VAL A 68 -13.56 -5.84 -6.39
N MET A 69 -13.03 -5.67 -5.18
CA MET A 69 -13.61 -4.78 -4.16
C MET A 69 -13.03 -3.39 -4.23
N ASP A 70 -11.73 -3.31 -4.43
CA ASP A 70 -10.98 -2.05 -4.45
C ASP A 70 -9.80 -2.13 -5.40
N THR A 71 -9.47 -0.98 -5.98
CA THR A 71 -8.30 -0.80 -6.84
C THR A 71 -7.62 0.53 -6.53
N PHE A 72 -6.31 0.55 -6.62
CA PHE A 72 -5.54 1.72 -6.28
C PHE A 72 -4.29 1.81 -7.13
N VAL A 73 -3.91 3.03 -7.53
CA VAL A 73 -2.64 3.30 -8.21
C VAL A 73 -2.00 4.56 -7.63
N LEU A 74 -0.81 4.43 -7.10
CA LEU A 74 0.01 5.54 -6.61
C LEU A 74 1.21 5.74 -7.54
N GLY A 75 1.30 6.90 -8.17
CA GLY A 75 2.46 7.30 -8.96
C GLY A 75 3.55 7.91 -8.08
N ASN A 76 4.80 7.54 -8.34
CA ASN A 76 5.99 8.07 -7.67
C ASN A 76 5.92 7.99 -6.12
N PRO A 77 5.69 6.79 -5.54
CA PRO A 77 5.75 6.60 -4.10
C PRO A 77 7.15 6.92 -3.56
N HIS A 78 7.22 7.34 -2.29
CA HIS A 78 8.50 7.51 -1.62
C HIS A 78 9.26 6.18 -1.54
N GLU A 79 10.56 6.18 -1.76
CA GLU A 79 11.37 4.96 -1.85
C GLU A 79 11.35 4.09 -0.59
N SER A 80 11.18 4.70 0.59
CA SER A 80 11.11 3.99 1.88
C SER A 80 9.89 3.09 2.03
N ILE A 81 8.86 3.23 1.18
CA ILE A 81 7.67 2.38 1.21
C ILE A 81 8.02 0.93 0.88
N PHE A 82 8.89 0.70 -0.10
CA PHE A 82 9.23 -0.66 -0.53
C PHE A 82 9.90 -1.49 0.57
N PRO A 83 11.00 -1.02 1.21
CA PRO A 83 11.58 -1.77 2.31
C PRO A 83 10.63 -1.91 3.52
N ALA A 84 9.74 -0.94 3.77
CA ALA A 84 8.76 -1.04 4.84
C ALA A 84 7.68 -2.11 4.58
N ILE A 85 7.23 -2.29 3.32
CA ILE A 85 6.31 -3.39 2.93
C ILE A 85 6.98 -4.76 3.15
N TYR A 86 8.26 -4.88 2.83
CA TYR A 86 8.99 -6.14 3.00
C TYR A 86 9.48 -6.39 4.44
N GLY A 87 9.32 -5.43 5.36
CA GLY A 87 9.85 -5.52 6.72
C GLY A 87 11.39 -5.52 6.77
N THR A 88 12.03 -4.91 5.77
CA THR A 88 13.49 -4.82 5.64
C THR A 88 14.03 -3.42 5.89
N ALA A 89 13.16 -2.47 6.27
CA ALA A 89 13.57 -1.12 6.61
C ALA A 89 14.47 -1.12 7.86
N GLN A 90 15.57 -0.39 7.79
CA GLN A 90 16.54 -0.27 8.88
C GLN A 90 16.77 1.22 9.16
N PRO A 91 15.95 1.84 10.02
CA PRO A 91 16.17 3.22 10.43
C PRO A 91 17.50 3.32 11.20
N GLU A 92 18.26 4.37 10.93
CA GLU A 92 19.56 4.59 11.60
C GLU A 92 19.40 4.78 13.11
N LYS A 93 18.29 5.39 13.52
CA LYS A 93 17.98 5.68 14.93
C LYS A 93 16.50 5.54 15.19
N ILE A 94 16.16 4.90 16.29
CA ILE A 94 14.78 4.88 16.80
C ILE A 94 14.69 5.89 17.95
N GLU A 95 13.86 6.94 17.77
CA GLU A 95 13.58 7.95 18.79
C GLU A 95 12.16 7.82 19.32
N ALA A 96 11.21 8.56 18.74
CA ALA A 96 9.79 8.41 19.04
C ALA A 96 9.17 7.38 18.09
N LEU A 97 8.35 6.48 18.63
CA LEU A 97 7.59 5.51 17.83
C LEU A 97 6.22 6.10 17.49
N GLY A 98 5.89 6.14 16.19
CA GLY A 98 4.57 6.42 15.67
C GLY A 98 3.90 5.15 15.18
N ILE A 99 2.60 4.98 15.48
CA ILE A 99 1.79 3.87 14.98
C ILE A 99 0.51 4.46 14.39
N LEU A 100 0.22 4.12 13.13
CA LEU A 100 -1.01 4.51 12.45
C LEU A 100 -1.74 3.26 11.97
N GLU A 101 -3.05 3.20 12.24
CA GLU A 101 -3.95 2.17 11.72
C GLU A 101 -4.91 2.75 10.68
N THR A 102 -5.23 1.96 9.66
CA THR A 102 -6.24 2.27 8.64
C THR A 102 -7.20 1.11 8.47
N TYR A 103 -8.37 1.37 7.91
CA TYR A 103 -9.37 0.34 7.63
C TYR A 103 -9.11 -0.44 6.35
N ASP A 104 -8.25 0.06 5.48
CA ASP A 104 -7.90 -0.55 4.19
C ASP A 104 -6.42 -0.39 3.84
N VAL A 105 -5.96 -1.16 2.85
CA VAL A 105 -4.58 -1.19 2.39
C VAL A 105 -4.21 0.07 1.63
N ALA A 106 -5.11 0.57 0.77
CA ALA A 106 -4.86 1.74 -0.08
C ALA A 106 -4.62 2.98 0.77
N ALA A 107 -5.48 3.22 1.77
CA ALA A 107 -5.34 4.33 2.70
C ALA A 107 -4.00 4.29 3.45
N LEU A 108 -3.53 3.09 3.86
CA LEU A 108 -2.25 2.97 4.54
C LEU A 108 -1.08 3.35 3.65
N ILE A 109 -1.05 2.87 2.39
CA ILE A 109 0.04 3.18 1.46
C ILE A 109 0.08 4.69 1.15
N VAL A 110 -1.08 5.32 0.95
CA VAL A 110 -1.17 6.78 0.76
C VAL A 110 -0.69 7.53 2.00
N ALA A 111 -1.10 7.08 3.18
CA ALA A 111 -0.67 7.68 4.44
C ALA A 111 0.84 7.57 4.64
N ALA A 112 1.42 6.42 4.36
CA ALA A 112 2.86 6.20 4.45
C ALA A 112 3.64 7.10 3.47
N ASP A 113 3.16 7.22 2.22
CA ASP A 113 3.75 8.09 1.21
C ASP A 113 3.72 9.57 1.65
N LEU A 114 2.58 10.00 2.15
CA LEU A 114 2.42 11.38 2.63
C LEU A 114 3.30 11.64 3.84
N ALA A 115 3.34 10.74 4.83
CA ALA A 115 4.19 10.89 6.01
C ALA A 115 5.67 11.01 5.63
N ALA A 116 6.16 10.12 4.77
CA ALA A 116 7.55 10.13 4.32
C ALA A 116 7.93 11.35 3.48
N LYS A 117 6.98 11.95 2.76
CA LYS A 117 7.22 13.15 1.94
C LYS A 117 7.08 14.46 2.70
N THR A 118 6.33 14.50 3.79
CA THR A 118 5.98 15.75 4.50
C THR A 118 6.67 15.94 5.84
N ALA A 119 7.15 14.87 6.44
CA ALA A 119 7.80 14.90 7.74
C ALA A 119 9.18 14.20 7.70
N ILE A 120 10.06 14.58 8.62
CA ILE A 120 11.37 13.91 8.79
C ILE A 120 11.13 12.67 9.66
N VAL A 121 10.64 11.61 9.03
CA VAL A 121 10.34 10.33 9.67
C VAL A 121 10.85 9.17 8.81
N ASP A 122 11.27 8.10 9.46
CA ASP A 122 11.64 6.84 8.81
C ASP A 122 10.51 5.83 8.99
N LEU A 123 10.05 5.24 7.87
CA LEU A 123 9.10 4.13 7.92
C LEU A 123 9.84 2.86 8.39
N ILE A 124 9.25 2.14 9.35
CA ILE A 124 9.80 0.89 9.88
C ILE A 124 9.09 -0.30 9.22
N GLU A 125 7.78 -0.36 9.27
CA GLU A 125 6.98 -1.46 8.74
C GLU A 125 5.62 -0.97 8.23
N LEU A 126 5.18 -1.52 7.10
CA LEU A 126 3.81 -1.46 6.61
C LEU A 126 3.21 -2.86 6.65
N ARG A 127 2.28 -3.10 7.56
CA ARG A 127 1.56 -4.36 7.68
C ARG A 127 0.22 -4.25 6.95
N LEU A 128 0.12 -4.89 5.79
CA LEU A 128 -1.00 -4.77 4.87
C LEU A 128 -2.00 -5.92 5.09
N ALA A 129 -3.11 -5.63 5.76
CA ALA A 129 -4.29 -6.50 5.95
C ALA A 129 -4.05 -7.89 6.58
N LYS A 130 -2.85 -8.22 7.03
CA LYS A 130 -2.50 -9.54 7.58
C LYS A 130 -3.03 -9.72 9.00
N GLY A 131 -3.97 -10.65 9.19
CA GLY A 131 -4.44 -11.04 10.52
C GLY A 131 -5.32 -10.00 11.23
N MET A 132 -5.78 -8.95 10.52
CA MET A 132 -6.48 -7.81 11.11
C MET A 132 -7.85 -7.53 10.46
N CYS A 133 -8.48 -8.52 9.87
CA CYS A 133 -9.79 -8.39 9.20
C CYS A 133 -9.83 -7.27 8.14
N GLY A 134 -8.75 -7.11 7.36
CA GLY A 134 -8.63 -6.08 6.31
C GLY A 134 -8.04 -4.76 6.78
N LYS A 135 -7.94 -4.51 8.07
CA LYS A 135 -7.20 -3.36 8.62
C LYS A 135 -5.71 -3.48 8.33
N SER A 136 -5.07 -2.33 8.22
CA SER A 136 -3.64 -2.23 8.02
C SER A 136 -3.02 -1.27 9.03
N TYR A 137 -1.73 -1.41 9.33
CA TYR A 137 -1.02 -0.46 10.17
C TYR A 137 0.40 -0.21 9.66
N MET A 138 0.92 0.95 9.99
CA MET A 138 2.34 1.26 9.83
C MET A 138 2.97 1.65 11.15
N THR A 139 4.26 1.38 11.26
CA THR A 139 5.14 1.92 12.29
C THR A 139 6.18 2.83 11.65
N LEU A 140 6.46 3.95 12.29
CA LEU A 140 7.45 4.91 11.86
C LEU A 140 8.21 5.46 13.07
N THR A 141 9.39 6.02 12.83
CA THR A 141 10.17 6.70 13.86
C THR A 141 10.62 8.08 13.38
N GLY A 142 10.87 8.96 14.31
CA GLY A 142 11.37 10.30 14.09
C GLY A 142 11.50 11.05 15.39
N SER A 143 11.83 12.33 15.35
CA SER A 143 11.85 13.14 16.57
C SER A 143 10.46 13.24 17.21
N VAL A 144 10.41 13.52 18.52
CA VAL A 144 9.15 13.70 19.27
C VAL A 144 8.26 14.78 18.64
N SER A 145 8.82 15.74 17.94
CA SER A 145 8.08 16.80 17.21
C SER A 145 7.66 16.37 15.80
N ALA A 146 8.42 15.53 15.11
CA ALA A 146 8.13 15.13 13.72
C ALA A 146 6.99 14.11 13.64
N VAL A 147 6.90 13.18 14.57
CA VAL A 147 5.86 12.13 14.59
C VAL A 147 4.43 12.72 14.63
N PRO A 148 4.08 13.68 15.51
CA PRO A 148 2.76 14.32 15.49
C PRO A 148 2.47 15.09 14.20
N VAL A 149 3.46 15.71 13.56
CA VAL A 149 3.29 16.43 12.30
C VAL A 149 2.83 15.49 11.19
N SER A 150 3.40 14.27 11.10
CA SER A 150 2.96 13.27 10.14
C SER A 150 1.46 12.95 10.28
N TYR A 151 0.96 12.79 11.51
CA TYR A 151 -0.46 12.52 11.78
C TYR A 151 -1.39 13.70 11.44
N THR A 152 -0.94 14.94 11.63
CA THR A 152 -1.75 16.13 11.35
C THR A 152 -2.00 16.26 9.85
N HIS A 153 -1.00 16.02 9.01
CA HIS A 153 -1.16 16.00 7.56
C HIS A 153 -2.06 14.86 7.08
N LEU A 154 -1.98 13.69 7.69
CA LEU A 154 -2.83 12.54 7.38
C LEU A 154 -4.30 12.81 7.67
N ARG A 155 -4.63 13.38 8.83
CA ARG A 155 -6.01 13.77 9.18
C ARG A 155 -6.61 14.79 8.22
N ALA A 156 -5.83 15.78 7.78
CA ALA A 156 -6.28 16.77 6.82
C ALA A 156 -6.63 16.15 5.45
N HIS A 157 -5.95 15.06 5.06
CA HIS A 157 -6.19 14.37 3.79
C HIS A 157 -7.41 13.43 3.85
N GLU A 158 -7.70 12.80 4.99
CA GLU A 158 -8.89 11.97 5.18
C GLU A 158 -10.20 12.79 5.17
N THR A 159 -10.18 14.02 5.73
CA THR A 159 -11.36 14.89 5.73
C THR A 159 -11.72 15.47 4.36
N LEU A 160 -10.85 15.39 3.36
CA LEU A 160 -11.12 15.83 1.99
C LEU A 160 -11.75 14.75 1.09
N ARG A 161 -11.94 13.53 1.59
CA ARG A 161 -12.53 12.40 0.84
C ARG A 161 -14.00 12.09 1.19
N HIS A 162 -14.63 12.92 2.04
CA HIS A 162 -16.05 12.81 2.38
C HIS A 162 -16.86 13.96 1.80
#